data_f57d1a599d543f5f90ba6ae1f7da0012
#
_entry.id   f57d1a599d543f5f90ba6ae1f7da0012
#
_cell.length_a   1.000
_cell.length_b   1.000
_cell.length_c   1.000
_cell.angle_alpha   90.00
_cell.angle_beta   90.00
_cell.angle_gamma   90.00
#
_symmetry.space_group_name_H-M   'P 1'
#
loop_
_entity.id
_entity.type
_entity.pdbx_description
1 polymer ?
#
loop_
_entity_poly.entity_id
_entity_poly.type
_entity_poly.pdbx_seq_one_letter_code
_entity_poly.pdbx_strand_id
1 'polypeptide(L)'
;MVQLPTIPEADSRDAVTATPFDDYELIDFGNGRKLERWGEFLVDRPDRQAAGEPARRDWQADWVYRDGLGGESHWEVSREGLPQEWSVTLQGEQVLCRPGTGGRVGVHGRDMVCASWVRQRIEGCYDLEDIRVLNLFGGNGYVTLHALKGGASVLHVEADAGMLRLARANAGEQHVDWVHDDVMDHVEDLLRRQQRFDLIILPVPPVGHGPRGQMWDREVDMAKLVRYLPRLISDNCLGVWLSTDSGAITWKPEGLGQLLREALPGCTIEPLRMAVATADGRVLPAGVAARWYDETEFLQTGGMPLTAKQLEERLDTHMISL
;
A
#
# COMPACT_ATOMS: atom_id res chain seq x y z
N MET A 1 32.27 -6.09 15.46
CA MET A 1 30.97 -5.48 15.70
C MET A 1 30.89 -4.24 14.84
N VAL A 2 30.18 -4.31 13.71
CA VAL A 2 29.93 -3.15 12.85
C VAL A 2 28.72 -2.47 13.49
N GLN A 3 28.91 -1.27 14.00
CA GLN A 3 27.84 -0.40 14.51
C GLN A 3 26.96 -0.02 13.32
N LEU A 4 25.74 -0.56 13.26
CA LEU A 4 24.74 -0.11 12.31
C LEU A 4 24.45 1.38 12.59
N PRO A 5 24.38 2.24 11.57
CA PRO A 5 24.08 3.64 11.78
C PRO A 5 22.69 3.75 12.39
N THR A 6 22.60 4.41 13.54
CA THR A 6 21.33 4.86 14.13
C THR A 6 20.61 5.74 13.14
N ILE A 7 19.46 5.27 12.66
CA ILE A 7 18.54 6.08 11.85
C ILE A 7 18.10 7.24 12.76
N PRO A 8 18.27 8.51 12.37
CA PRO A 8 17.74 9.61 13.14
C PRO A 8 16.23 9.39 13.30
N GLU A 9 15.69 9.64 14.51
CA GLU A 9 14.26 9.76 14.74
C GLU A 9 13.70 10.78 13.75
N ALA A 10 13.24 10.30 12.60
CA ALA A 10 12.52 11.11 11.65
C ALA A 10 11.21 11.51 12.33
N ASP A 11 10.93 12.79 12.36
CA ASP A 11 9.78 13.39 13.01
C ASP A 11 8.50 12.69 12.53
N SER A 12 7.99 11.76 13.35
CA SER A 12 6.83 10.93 13.04
C SER A 12 5.52 11.72 13.02
N ARG A 13 5.59 13.00 13.39
CA ARG A 13 4.44 13.91 13.50
C ARG A 13 3.80 14.27 12.18
N ASP A 14 4.53 14.12 11.07
CA ASP A 14 4.04 14.44 9.72
C ASP A 14 3.72 13.18 8.89
N ALA A 15 3.67 12.01 9.51
CA ALA A 15 3.35 10.76 8.82
C ALA A 15 1.84 10.59 8.67
N VAL A 16 1.39 10.21 7.46
CA VAL A 16 0.02 9.72 7.27
C VAL A 16 -0.06 8.32 7.86
N THR A 17 -0.89 8.19 8.90
CA THR A 17 -0.92 7.00 9.74
C THR A 17 -2.17 6.17 9.46
N ALA A 18 -1.98 4.88 9.17
CA ALA A 18 -3.06 3.92 9.26
C ALA A 18 -3.31 3.63 10.75
N THR A 19 -4.53 3.92 11.20
CA THR A 19 -4.99 3.62 12.57
C THR A 19 -5.49 2.17 12.65
N PRO A 20 -5.70 1.63 13.86
CA PRO A 20 -6.39 0.35 14.01
C PRO A 20 -7.71 0.35 13.25
N PHE A 21 -7.98 -0.73 12.52
CA PHE A 21 -9.23 -0.96 11.81
C PHE A 21 -9.94 -2.17 12.43
N ASP A 22 -11.19 -2.37 12.09
CA ASP A 22 -12.08 -3.38 12.66
C ASP A 22 -11.38 -4.71 13.05
N ASP A 23 -10.74 -5.37 12.09
CA ASP A 23 -10.06 -6.65 12.30
C ASP A 23 -8.53 -6.56 12.25
N TYR A 24 -7.94 -5.35 12.22
CA TYR A 24 -6.49 -5.18 12.22
C TYR A 24 -6.02 -4.24 13.32
N GLU A 25 -4.96 -4.63 14.02
CA GLU A 25 -4.27 -3.81 15.01
C GLU A 25 -2.77 -4.12 15.03
N LEU A 26 -1.94 -3.10 15.00
CA LEU A 26 -0.54 -3.20 15.39
C LEU A 26 -0.48 -3.13 16.93
N ILE A 27 -0.23 -4.27 17.57
CA ILE A 27 -0.26 -4.39 19.05
C ILE A 27 1.05 -3.89 19.66
N ASP A 28 2.18 -4.30 19.08
CA ASP A 28 3.50 -3.97 19.59
C ASP A 28 4.58 -4.13 18.51
N PHE A 29 5.72 -3.47 18.67
CA PHE A 29 6.88 -3.66 17.82
C PHE A 29 8.18 -3.31 18.55
N GLY A 30 9.27 -3.89 18.09
CA GLY A 30 10.63 -3.67 18.59
C GLY A 30 11.54 -4.83 18.24
N ASN A 31 12.84 -4.65 18.43
CA ASN A 31 13.87 -5.67 18.17
C ASN A 31 13.78 -6.30 16.76
N GLY A 32 13.39 -5.51 15.75
CA GLY A 32 13.26 -5.95 14.36
C GLY A 32 12.01 -6.81 14.08
N ARG A 33 11.02 -6.80 14.97
CA ARG A 33 9.80 -7.59 14.86
C ARG A 33 8.56 -6.77 15.19
N LYS A 34 7.39 -7.25 14.77
CA LYS A 34 6.09 -6.68 15.13
C LYS A 34 5.08 -7.76 15.46
N LEU A 35 4.22 -7.46 16.42
CA LEU A 35 3.06 -8.24 16.81
C LEU A 35 1.80 -7.55 16.29
N GLU A 36 1.05 -8.24 15.46
CA GLU A 36 -0.18 -7.74 14.85
C GLU A 36 -1.35 -8.66 15.16
N ARG A 37 -2.56 -8.10 15.28
CA ARG A 37 -3.82 -8.85 15.27
C ARG A 37 -4.44 -8.76 13.87
N TRP A 38 -4.83 -9.92 13.34
CA TRP A 38 -5.52 -10.08 12.06
C TRP A 38 -6.79 -10.91 12.28
N GLY A 39 -7.92 -10.24 12.49
CA GLY A 39 -9.14 -10.87 12.97
C GLY A 39 -8.96 -11.39 14.40
N GLU A 40 -9.13 -12.69 14.60
CA GLU A 40 -8.93 -13.37 15.88
C GLU A 40 -7.50 -13.88 16.11
N PHE A 41 -6.59 -13.78 15.11
CA PHE A 41 -5.25 -14.35 15.16
C PHE A 41 -4.17 -13.31 15.44
N LEU A 42 -3.23 -13.69 16.30
CA LEU A 42 -2.02 -12.91 16.59
C LEU A 42 -0.85 -13.41 15.75
N VAL A 43 -0.16 -12.49 15.12
CA VAL A 43 0.96 -12.78 14.21
C VAL A 43 2.20 -12.02 14.65
N ASP A 44 3.27 -12.75 14.92
CA ASP A 44 4.61 -12.22 15.18
C ASP A 44 5.50 -12.45 13.95
N ARG A 45 6.00 -11.38 13.37
CA ARG A 45 6.84 -11.44 12.15
C ARG A 45 7.91 -10.35 12.12
N PRO A 46 8.99 -10.54 11.31
CA PRO A 46 10.03 -9.53 11.19
C PRO A 46 9.50 -8.25 10.54
N ASP A 47 10.02 -7.13 11.03
CA ASP A 47 9.91 -5.83 10.37
C ASP A 47 11.18 -5.02 10.63
N ARG A 48 11.91 -4.70 9.57
CA ARG A 48 13.19 -3.99 9.67
C ARG A 48 13.07 -2.56 10.23
N GLN A 49 11.86 -2.00 10.22
CA GLN A 49 11.57 -0.68 10.75
C GLN A 49 11.22 -0.70 12.25
N ALA A 50 11.01 -1.88 12.80
CA ALA A 50 10.69 -2.08 14.22
C ALA A 50 11.94 -1.92 15.10
N ALA A 51 12.49 -0.70 15.14
CA ALA A 51 13.63 -0.34 15.97
C ALA A 51 13.23 -0.17 17.44
N GLY A 52 14.22 -0.22 18.35
CA GLY A 52 14.02 -0.06 19.79
C GLY A 52 13.50 -1.31 20.46
N GLU A 53 13.16 -1.16 21.74
CA GLU A 53 12.63 -2.26 22.56
C GLU A 53 11.10 -2.32 22.44
N PRO A 54 10.50 -3.53 22.40
CA PRO A 54 9.06 -3.66 22.43
C PRO A 54 8.50 -3.24 23.80
N ALA A 55 7.25 -2.76 23.84
CA ALA A 55 6.61 -2.41 25.11
C ALA A 55 6.33 -3.63 25.99
N ARG A 56 6.16 -4.81 25.36
CA ARG A 56 5.91 -6.08 26.03
C ARG A 56 7.05 -7.06 25.77
N ARG A 57 7.55 -7.74 26.79
CA ARG A 57 8.69 -8.65 26.66
C ARG A 57 8.31 -10.03 26.11
N ASP A 58 7.12 -10.51 26.43
CA ASP A 58 6.67 -11.87 26.12
C ASP A 58 5.43 -11.82 25.21
N TRP A 59 5.67 -11.86 23.92
CA TRP A 59 4.58 -11.95 22.95
C TRP A 59 4.05 -13.38 22.85
N GLN A 60 2.73 -13.52 22.94
CA GLN A 60 2.03 -14.76 22.63
C GLN A 60 1.37 -14.59 21.28
N ALA A 61 1.83 -15.34 20.27
CA ALA A 61 1.28 -15.27 18.93
C ALA A 61 0.82 -16.63 18.44
N ASP A 62 -0.24 -16.66 17.64
CA ASP A 62 -0.75 -17.88 16.99
C ASP A 62 0.19 -18.31 15.86
N TRP A 63 0.70 -17.34 15.11
CA TRP A 63 1.61 -17.51 14.00
C TRP A 63 2.91 -16.74 14.25
N VAL A 64 4.05 -17.42 14.15
CA VAL A 64 5.39 -16.83 14.32
C VAL A 64 6.23 -17.12 13.08
N TYR A 65 6.66 -16.10 12.36
CA TYR A 65 7.60 -16.28 11.27
C TYR A 65 9.04 -16.29 11.79
N ARG A 66 9.78 -17.35 11.44
CA ARG A 66 11.19 -17.50 11.79
C ARG A 66 12.08 -17.38 10.56
N ASP A 67 13.06 -16.50 10.63
CA ASP A 67 14.15 -16.47 9.67
C ASP A 67 15.16 -17.58 10.04
N GLY A 68 15.29 -18.60 9.21
CA GLY A 68 16.21 -19.69 9.42
C GLY A 68 17.66 -19.27 9.18
N LEU A 69 18.56 -19.61 10.08
CA LEU A 69 20.01 -19.56 9.84
C LEU A 69 20.33 -20.62 8.78
N GLY A 70 20.63 -20.18 7.55
CA GLY A 70 20.90 -21.07 6.41
C GLY A 70 19.84 -21.09 5.32
N GLY A 71 18.77 -20.26 5.41
CA GLY A 71 17.84 -19.98 4.31
C GLY A 71 16.49 -20.69 4.35
N GLU A 72 16.18 -21.49 5.37
CA GLU A 72 14.86 -22.10 5.55
C GLU A 72 13.99 -21.28 6.49
N SER A 73 13.45 -20.17 5.97
CA SER A 73 12.44 -19.41 6.70
C SER A 73 11.10 -20.14 6.69
N HIS A 74 10.43 -20.19 7.83
CA HIS A 74 9.18 -20.94 7.99
C HIS A 74 8.23 -20.27 9.00
N TRP A 75 6.96 -20.71 8.97
CA TRP A 75 5.96 -20.34 9.94
C TRP A 75 5.86 -21.41 11.04
N GLU A 76 5.97 -21.01 12.28
CA GLU A 76 5.63 -21.80 13.45
C GLU A 76 4.20 -21.48 13.89
N VAL A 77 3.48 -22.48 14.35
CA VAL A 77 2.14 -22.33 14.92
C VAL A 77 2.14 -22.67 16.40
N SER A 78 1.44 -21.89 17.22
CA SER A 78 1.37 -22.10 18.67
C SER A 78 0.46 -23.27 19.07
N ARG A 79 -0.46 -23.67 18.20
CA ARG A 79 -1.44 -24.75 18.43
C ARG A 79 -1.85 -25.42 17.11
N GLU A 80 -2.27 -26.67 17.20
CA GLU A 80 -2.85 -27.38 16.06
C GLU A 80 -4.22 -26.81 15.66
N GLY A 81 -4.59 -27.01 14.41
CA GLY A 81 -5.92 -26.65 13.87
C GLY A 81 -6.09 -25.18 13.50
N LEU A 82 -5.02 -24.37 13.45
CA LEU A 82 -5.13 -23.01 12.89
C LEU A 82 -5.43 -23.08 11.38
N PRO A 83 -6.32 -22.21 10.88
CA PRO A 83 -6.67 -22.18 9.47
C PRO A 83 -5.49 -21.70 8.64
N GLN A 84 -5.28 -22.29 7.46
CA GLN A 84 -4.25 -21.85 6.52
C GLN A 84 -4.60 -20.51 5.85
N GLU A 85 -5.87 -20.13 5.89
CA GLU A 85 -6.41 -18.92 5.30
C GLU A 85 -7.64 -18.47 6.10
N TRP A 86 -7.79 -17.16 6.32
CA TRP A 86 -8.96 -16.58 6.98
C TRP A 86 -9.28 -15.19 6.41
N SER A 87 -10.50 -14.73 6.60
CA SER A 87 -10.93 -13.40 6.17
C SER A 87 -10.89 -12.40 7.31
N VAL A 88 -10.54 -11.17 6.98
CA VAL A 88 -10.61 -10.00 7.87
C VAL A 88 -11.31 -8.84 7.17
N THR A 89 -11.93 -7.97 7.94
CA THR A 89 -12.50 -6.72 7.45
C THR A 89 -11.50 -5.58 7.66
N LEU A 90 -11.12 -4.91 6.58
CA LEU A 90 -10.20 -3.77 6.62
C LEU A 90 -10.82 -2.61 5.86
N GLN A 91 -11.10 -1.50 6.53
CA GLN A 91 -11.71 -0.31 5.91
C GLN A 91 -12.99 -0.63 5.12
N GLY A 92 -13.77 -1.59 5.64
CA GLY A 92 -15.04 -2.02 5.06
C GLY A 92 -14.94 -3.04 3.91
N GLU A 93 -13.73 -3.52 3.58
CA GLU A 93 -13.51 -4.55 2.56
C GLU A 93 -13.08 -5.88 3.19
N GLN A 94 -13.63 -6.99 2.69
CA GLN A 94 -13.22 -8.33 3.10
C GLN A 94 -11.93 -8.73 2.40
N VAL A 95 -10.93 -9.14 3.17
CA VAL A 95 -9.60 -9.49 2.65
C VAL A 95 -9.15 -10.83 3.21
N LEU A 96 -8.69 -11.70 2.34
CA LEU A 96 -8.08 -12.96 2.72
C LEU A 96 -6.66 -12.75 3.25
N CYS A 97 -6.41 -13.32 4.41
CA CYS A 97 -5.11 -13.41 5.05
C CYS A 97 -4.61 -14.85 5.04
N ARG A 98 -3.33 -15.04 4.82
CA ARG A 98 -2.65 -16.34 4.92
C ARG A 98 -1.17 -16.16 5.22
N PRO A 99 -0.55 -17.09 5.97
CA PRO A 99 0.89 -17.15 6.12
C PRO A 99 1.56 -17.38 4.76
N GLY A 100 2.37 -16.43 4.32
CA GLY A 100 3.03 -16.46 3.02
C GLY A 100 4.54 -16.37 3.13
N THR A 101 5.23 -16.49 2.01
CA THR A 101 6.69 -16.38 1.92
C THR A 101 7.16 -15.00 2.39
N GLY A 102 8.33 -14.94 3.04
CA GLY A 102 8.91 -13.70 3.56
C GLY A 102 8.11 -13.05 4.69
N GLY A 103 7.33 -13.85 5.44
CA GLY A 103 6.55 -13.34 6.57
C GLY A 103 5.32 -12.52 6.18
N ARG A 104 4.83 -12.63 4.94
CA ARG A 104 3.61 -11.94 4.50
C ARG A 104 2.38 -12.59 5.12
N VAL A 105 1.35 -11.78 5.42
CA VAL A 105 0.06 -12.29 5.91
C VAL A 105 -1.08 -11.67 5.13
N GLY A 106 -1.44 -10.48 5.33
CA GLY A 106 -2.56 -9.79 4.68
C GLY A 106 -2.08 -8.61 3.85
N VAL A 107 -2.49 -7.44 4.27
CA VAL A 107 -2.21 -6.16 3.62
C VAL A 107 -1.00 -5.50 4.25
N HIS A 108 -0.21 -4.78 3.49
CA HIS A 108 0.84 -3.93 4.04
C HIS A 108 0.25 -2.61 4.56
N GLY A 109 0.81 -2.06 5.64
CA GLY A 109 0.36 -0.78 6.19
C GLY A 109 0.38 0.37 5.18
N ARG A 110 1.36 0.40 4.27
CA ARG A 110 1.42 1.38 3.17
C ARG A 110 0.23 1.28 2.21
N ASP A 111 -0.27 0.07 1.96
CA ASP A 111 -1.39 -0.17 1.05
C ASP A 111 -2.70 0.29 1.68
N MET A 112 -2.82 0.25 3.02
CA MET A 112 -3.97 0.81 3.75
C MET A 112 -4.07 2.33 3.58
N VAL A 113 -2.91 3.03 3.64
CA VAL A 113 -2.85 4.48 3.40
C VAL A 113 -3.18 4.82 1.94
N CYS A 114 -2.60 4.06 1.00
CA CYS A 114 -2.85 4.22 -0.44
C CYS A 114 -4.34 4.02 -0.77
N ALA A 115 -4.94 2.95 -0.25
CA ALA A 115 -6.33 2.58 -0.53
C ALA A 115 -7.32 3.68 -0.13
N SER A 116 -7.14 4.30 1.04
CA SER A 116 -7.96 5.43 1.49
C SER A 116 -7.88 6.60 0.51
N TRP A 117 -6.68 6.97 0.07
CA TRP A 117 -6.49 8.06 -0.87
C TRP A 117 -7.10 7.76 -2.25
N VAL A 118 -6.87 6.56 -2.78
CA VAL A 118 -7.44 6.12 -4.07
C VAL A 118 -8.95 6.22 -4.05
N ARG A 119 -9.59 5.68 -3.02
CA ARG A 119 -11.05 5.73 -2.86
C ARG A 119 -11.56 7.16 -2.79
N GLN A 120 -10.94 8.02 -1.97
CA GLN A 120 -11.33 9.43 -1.85
C GLN A 120 -11.22 10.18 -3.19
N ARG A 121 -10.16 9.91 -3.97
CA ARG A 121 -9.99 10.55 -5.29
C ARG A 121 -11.09 10.15 -6.26
N ILE A 122 -11.48 8.88 -6.28
CA ILE A 122 -12.53 8.36 -7.15
C ILE A 122 -13.91 8.88 -6.70
N GLU A 123 -14.25 8.73 -5.41
CA GLU A 123 -15.54 9.17 -4.86
C GLU A 123 -15.72 10.70 -4.92
N GLY A 124 -14.63 11.47 -4.91
CA GLY A 124 -14.64 12.92 -5.06
C GLY A 124 -14.76 13.43 -6.51
N CYS A 125 -14.71 12.54 -7.50
CA CYS A 125 -14.84 12.89 -8.90
C CYS A 125 -16.28 12.67 -9.37
N TYR A 126 -16.99 13.75 -9.65
CA TYR A 126 -18.40 13.70 -10.08
C TYR A 126 -18.59 13.83 -11.58
N ASP A 127 -17.54 14.20 -12.31
CA ASP A 127 -17.61 14.56 -13.72
C ASP A 127 -17.16 13.44 -14.67
N LEU A 128 -16.60 12.33 -14.17
CA LEU A 128 -16.18 11.19 -14.97
C LEU A 128 -17.13 10.01 -14.76
N GLU A 129 -17.76 9.55 -15.87
CA GLU A 129 -18.67 8.40 -15.85
C GLU A 129 -17.91 7.05 -15.76
N ASP A 130 -16.69 6.95 -16.33
CA ASP A 130 -15.89 5.72 -16.43
C ASP A 130 -14.44 5.95 -16.01
N ILE A 131 -14.19 6.05 -14.71
CA ILE A 131 -12.83 6.21 -14.18
C ILE A 131 -12.02 4.93 -14.42
N ARG A 132 -10.90 5.04 -15.12
CA ARG A 132 -9.98 3.95 -15.42
C ARG A 132 -8.74 4.00 -14.54
N VAL A 133 -8.53 2.98 -13.73
CA VAL A 133 -7.41 2.86 -12.80
C VAL A 133 -6.39 1.84 -13.30
N LEU A 134 -5.11 2.22 -13.32
CA LEU A 134 -3.98 1.30 -13.54
C LEU A 134 -3.30 1.01 -12.20
N ASN A 135 -3.38 -0.23 -11.73
CA ASN A 135 -2.69 -0.69 -10.53
C ASN A 135 -1.54 -1.63 -10.90
N LEU A 136 -0.32 -1.12 -10.93
CA LEU A 136 0.91 -1.86 -11.20
C LEU A 136 1.49 -2.42 -9.89
N PHE A 137 2.10 -3.61 -9.92
CA PHE A 137 2.52 -4.35 -8.72
C PHE A 137 1.36 -4.53 -7.73
N GLY A 138 0.18 -4.87 -8.24
CA GLY A 138 -1.08 -4.78 -7.52
C GLY A 138 -1.24 -5.74 -6.33
N GLY A 139 -0.33 -6.70 -6.17
CA GLY A 139 -0.24 -7.59 -5.01
C GLY A 139 -1.51 -8.41 -4.80
N ASN A 140 -1.99 -8.44 -3.56
CA ASN A 140 -3.22 -9.14 -3.17
C ASN A 140 -4.53 -8.43 -3.56
N GLY A 141 -4.46 -7.34 -4.31
CA GLY A 141 -5.62 -6.61 -4.81
C GLY A 141 -6.30 -5.67 -3.83
N TYR A 142 -5.78 -5.44 -2.63
CA TYR A 142 -6.44 -4.60 -1.63
C TYR A 142 -6.75 -3.18 -2.15
N VAL A 143 -5.78 -2.52 -2.77
CA VAL A 143 -5.99 -1.19 -3.37
C VAL A 143 -6.95 -1.25 -4.56
N THR A 144 -6.93 -2.36 -5.32
CA THR A 144 -7.90 -2.62 -6.40
C THR A 144 -9.33 -2.66 -5.87
N LEU A 145 -9.58 -3.34 -4.72
CA LEU A 145 -10.92 -3.38 -4.10
C LEU A 145 -11.44 -1.97 -3.79
N HIS A 146 -10.59 -1.11 -3.24
CA HIS A 146 -10.96 0.26 -2.91
C HIS A 146 -11.24 1.11 -4.15
N ALA A 147 -10.51 0.89 -5.26
CA ALA A 147 -10.81 1.54 -6.52
C ALA A 147 -12.16 1.10 -7.10
N LEU A 148 -12.43 -0.21 -7.09
CA LEU A 148 -13.73 -0.78 -7.50
C LEU A 148 -14.88 -0.26 -6.65
N LYS A 149 -14.68 -0.17 -5.33
CA LYS A 149 -15.69 0.35 -4.40
C LYS A 149 -16.01 1.82 -4.66
N GLY A 150 -15.02 2.60 -5.11
CA GLY A 150 -15.21 3.97 -5.57
C GLY A 150 -15.96 4.07 -6.91
N GLY A 151 -16.19 2.96 -7.61
CA GLY A 151 -16.91 2.92 -8.89
C GLY A 151 -15.99 2.91 -10.14
N ALA A 152 -14.67 2.74 -9.96
CA ALA A 152 -13.75 2.71 -11.10
C ALA A 152 -13.65 1.34 -11.76
N SER A 153 -13.26 1.30 -13.04
CA SER A 153 -12.75 0.11 -13.70
C SER A 153 -11.23 -0.02 -13.47
N VAL A 154 -10.73 -1.23 -13.26
CA VAL A 154 -9.34 -1.45 -12.86
C VAL A 154 -8.62 -2.41 -13.80
N LEU A 155 -7.46 -2.00 -14.29
CA LEU A 155 -6.44 -2.87 -14.85
C LEU A 155 -5.41 -3.18 -13.75
N HIS A 156 -5.38 -4.44 -13.30
CA HIS A 156 -4.48 -4.92 -12.25
C HIS A 156 -3.36 -5.77 -12.85
N VAL A 157 -2.12 -5.32 -12.70
CA VAL A 157 -0.93 -6.01 -13.21
C VAL A 157 -0.11 -6.53 -12.05
N GLU A 158 0.13 -7.85 -12.03
CA GLU A 158 0.90 -8.52 -10.99
C GLU A 158 1.73 -9.67 -11.60
N ALA A 159 3.01 -9.72 -11.23
CA ALA A 159 3.95 -10.72 -11.74
C ALA A 159 3.92 -12.04 -10.95
N ASP A 160 3.55 -11.99 -9.65
CA ASP A 160 3.42 -13.19 -8.81
C ASP A 160 2.04 -13.84 -9.00
N ALA A 161 2.02 -15.03 -9.59
CA ALA A 161 0.79 -15.78 -9.83
C ALA A 161 0.02 -16.11 -8.53
N GLY A 162 0.71 -16.26 -7.41
CA GLY A 162 0.11 -16.49 -6.09
C GLY A 162 -0.62 -15.26 -5.57
N MET A 163 0.00 -14.08 -5.69
CA MET A 163 -0.63 -12.80 -5.36
C MET A 163 -1.81 -12.51 -6.28
N LEU A 164 -1.68 -12.74 -7.58
CA LEU A 164 -2.77 -12.55 -8.53
C LEU A 164 -3.98 -13.46 -8.24
N ARG A 165 -3.74 -14.72 -7.84
CA ARG A 165 -4.83 -15.61 -7.40
C ARG A 165 -5.53 -15.09 -6.15
N LEU A 166 -4.76 -14.59 -5.19
CA LEU A 166 -5.29 -13.99 -3.97
C LEU A 166 -6.09 -12.71 -4.28
N ALA A 167 -5.59 -11.87 -5.17
CA ALA A 167 -6.29 -10.67 -5.62
C ALA A 167 -7.64 -10.98 -6.26
N ARG A 168 -7.69 -12.00 -7.13
CA ARG A 168 -8.94 -12.47 -7.73
C ARG A 168 -9.92 -13.03 -6.69
N ALA A 169 -9.43 -13.79 -5.71
CA ALA A 169 -10.26 -14.30 -4.63
C ALA A 169 -10.83 -13.17 -3.77
N ASN A 170 -10.03 -12.14 -3.48
CA ASN A 170 -10.48 -10.94 -2.77
C ASN A 170 -11.54 -10.15 -3.54
N ALA A 171 -11.41 -10.02 -4.86
CA ALA A 171 -12.37 -9.30 -5.69
C ALA A 171 -13.69 -10.06 -5.92
N GLY A 172 -13.68 -11.38 -5.77
CA GLY A 172 -14.87 -12.21 -5.99
C GLY A 172 -15.39 -12.09 -7.42
N GLU A 173 -16.66 -11.75 -7.59
CA GLU A 173 -17.33 -11.62 -8.89
C GLU A 173 -17.16 -10.23 -9.54
N GLN A 174 -16.45 -9.31 -8.90
CA GLN A 174 -16.24 -7.97 -9.44
C GLN A 174 -15.39 -8.02 -10.72
N HIS A 175 -15.77 -7.22 -11.71
CA HIS A 175 -15.07 -7.17 -13.00
C HIS A 175 -13.77 -6.37 -12.89
N VAL A 176 -12.65 -7.03 -13.16
CA VAL A 176 -11.30 -6.46 -13.18
C VAL A 176 -10.52 -7.03 -14.36
N ASP A 177 -9.78 -6.19 -15.04
CA ASP A 177 -8.84 -6.63 -16.07
C ASP A 177 -7.56 -7.17 -15.39
N TRP A 178 -7.51 -8.49 -15.20
CA TRP A 178 -6.40 -9.17 -14.53
C TRP A 178 -5.28 -9.50 -15.50
N VAL A 179 -4.08 -9.03 -15.20
CA VAL A 179 -2.87 -9.27 -16.01
C VAL A 179 -1.79 -9.95 -15.17
N HIS A 180 -1.38 -11.15 -15.61
CA HIS A 180 -0.22 -11.84 -15.08
C HIS A 180 0.97 -11.58 -16.00
N ASP A 181 1.73 -10.53 -15.73
CA ASP A 181 2.87 -10.12 -16.56
C ASP A 181 3.93 -9.35 -15.76
N ASP A 182 5.10 -9.19 -16.37
CA ASP A 182 6.09 -8.24 -15.92
C ASP A 182 5.58 -6.80 -16.12
N VAL A 183 5.77 -5.94 -15.13
CA VAL A 183 5.24 -4.58 -15.16
C VAL A 183 5.86 -3.75 -16.29
N MET A 184 7.16 -3.86 -16.54
CA MET A 184 7.83 -3.08 -17.59
C MET A 184 7.39 -3.52 -18.97
N ASP A 185 7.31 -4.83 -19.23
CA ASP A 185 6.85 -5.39 -20.50
C ASP A 185 5.40 -4.99 -20.77
N HIS A 186 4.54 -5.08 -19.73
CA HIS A 186 3.13 -4.73 -19.87
C HIS A 186 2.93 -3.22 -20.10
N VAL A 187 3.65 -2.36 -19.39
CA VAL A 187 3.63 -0.91 -19.59
C VAL A 187 4.06 -0.55 -21.02
N GLU A 188 5.09 -1.19 -21.57
CA GLU A 188 5.50 -0.97 -22.96
C GLU A 188 4.42 -1.40 -23.98
N ASP A 189 3.61 -2.43 -23.66
CA ASP A 189 2.45 -2.82 -24.45
C ASP A 189 1.31 -1.78 -24.37
N LEU A 190 1.00 -1.29 -23.17
CA LEU A 190 0.02 -0.22 -22.97
C LEU A 190 0.38 1.05 -23.75
N LEU A 191 1.67 1.41 -23.76
CA LEU A 191 2.19 2.56 -24.53
C LEU A 191 2.04 2.37 -26.05
N ARG A 192 2.30 1.16 -26.56
CA ARG A 192 2.10 0.84 -28.00
C ARG A 192 0.64 0.93 -28.39
N ARG A 193 -0.28 0.53 -27.50
CA ARG A 193 -1.74 0.61 -27.69
C ARG A 193 -2.32 1.98 -27.36
N GLN A 194 -1.49 2.94 -26.95
CA GLN A 194 -1.90 4.29 -26.55
C GLN A 194 -2.99 4.31 -25.46
N GLN A 195 -2.93 3.33 -24.53
CA GLN A 195 -3.86 3.26 -23.40
C GLN A 195 -3.54 4.36 -22.40
N ARG A 196 -4.61 4.95 -21.84
CA ARG A 196 -4.51 6.02 -20.84
C ARG A 196 -5.41 5.73 -19.65
N PHE A 197 -5.05 6.28 -18.49
CA PHE A 197 -5.70 6.02 -17.21
C PHE A 197 -5.89 7.31 -16.42
N ASP A 198 -6.98 7.36 -15.67
CA ASP A 198 -7.35 8.51 -14.87
C ASP A 198 -6.72 8.48 -13.48
N LEU A 199 -6.29 7.31 -13.02
CA LEU A 199 -5.54 7.14 -11.77
C LEU A 199 -4.51 6.03 -11.94
N ILE A 200 -3.25 6.29 -11.52
CA ILE A 200 -2.17 5.29 -11.62
C ILE A 200 -1.57 5.05 -10.24
N ILE A 201 -1.44 3.77 -9.88
CA ILE A 201 -0.96 3.32 -8.58
C ILE A 201 0.30 2.47 -8.77
N LEU A 202 1.38 2.86 -8.09
CA LEU A 202 2.73 2.32 -8.22
C LEU A 202 3.31 1.98 -6.83
N PRO A 203 2.89 0.89 -6.16
CA PRO A 203 3.51 0.43 -4.90
C PRO A 203 4.76 -0.40 -5.18
N VAL A 204 5.82 0.27 -5.60
CA VAL A 204 7.04 -0.30 -6.16
C VAL A 204 7.78 -1.18 -5.16
N PRO A 205 8.01 -2.49 -5.45
CA PRO A 205 8.81 -3.36 -4.61
C PRO A 205 10.32 -3.09 -4.78
N PRO A 206 11.17 -3.46 -3.81
CA PRO A 206 12.62 -3.29 -3.91
C PRO A 206 13.22 -4.13 -5.04
N VAL A 207 12.80 -5.38 -5.14
CA VAL A 207 13.18 -6.34 -6.17
C VAL A 207 11.98 -7.20 -6.54
N GLY A 208 12.00 -7.79 -7.72
CA GLY A 208 10.95 -8.68 -8.19
C GLY A 208 11.40 -9.55 -9.36
N HIS A 209 10.58 -10.51 -9.70
CA HIS A 209 10.78 -11.39 -10.85
C HIS A 209 9.49 -11.43 -11.67
N GLY A 210 9.61 -11.16 -12.94
CA GLY A 210 8.53 -11.35 -13.89
C GLY A 210 8.30 -12.84 -14.20
N PRO A 211 7.13 -13.19 -14.76
CA PRO A 211 6.75 -14.59 -15.01
C PRO A 211 7.64 -15.32 -16.02
N ARG A 212 8.41 -14.59 -16.82
CA ARG A 212 9.35 -15.13 -17.81
C ARG A 212 10.82 -14.98 -17.40
N GLY A 213 11.10 -14.70 -16.09
CA GLY A 213 12.44 -14.53 -15.57
C GLY A 213 13.00 -13.10 -15.70
N GLN A 214 12.15 -12.12 -16.06
CA GLN A 214 12.53 -10.71 -16.01
C GLN A 214 12.91 -10.34 -14.58
N MET A 215 13.88 -9.45 -14.46
CA MET A 215 14.34 -8.92 -13.18
C MET A 215 13.85 -7.49 -13.03
N TRP A 216 13.21 -7.20 -11.92
CA TRP A 216 12.92 -5.85 -11.47
C TRP A 216 13.88 -5.47 -10.35
N ASP A 217 14.56 -4.34 -10.53
CA ASP A 217 15.35 -3.67 -9.49
C ASP A 217 14.89 -2.22 -9.40
N ARG A 218 14.31 -1.84 -8.26
CA ARG A 218 13.79 -0.50 -8.03
C ARG A 218 14.84 0.59 -8.27
N GLU A 219 16.08 0.37 -7.88
CA GLU A 219 17.16 1.37 -7.99
C GLU A 219 17.52 1.67 -9.46
N VAL A 220 17.22 0.72 -10.36
CA VAL A 220 17.49 0.83 -11.80
C VAL A 220 16.22 1.20 -12.57
N ASP A 221 15.11 0.53 -12.30
CA ASP A 221 13.95 0.51 -13.18
C ASP A 221 12.89 1.56 -12.82
N MET A 222 12.81 2.01 -11.55
CA MET A 222 11.77 2.94 -11.12
C MET A 222 11.81 4.27 -11.89
N ALA A 223 13.00 4.83 -12.10
CA ALA A 223 13.12 6.07 -12.87
C ALA A 223 12.70 5.90 -14.33
N LYS A 224 12.93 4.71 -14.93
CA LYS A 224 12.46 4.39 -16.28
C LYS A 224 10.93 4.28 -16.30
N LEU A 225 10.34 3.58 -15.35
CA LEU A 225 8.89 3.42 -15.23
C LEU A 225 8.18 4.79 -15.06
N VAL A 226 8.69 5.64 -14.18
CA VAL A 226 8.14 6.98 -13.93
C VAL A 226 8.17 7.86 -15.19
N ARG A 227 9.19 7.77 -16.03
CA ARG A 227 9.26 8.50 -17.32
C ARG A 227 8.19 8.10 -18.32
N TYR A 228 7.53 6.97 -18.15
CA TYR A 228 6.43 6.53 -19.00
C TYR A 228 5.08 7.17 -18.63
N LEU A 229 4.95 7.67 -17.38
CA LEU A 229 3.70 8.24 -16.86
C LEU A 229 3.05 9.30 -17.74
N PRO A 230 3.78 10.28 -18.35
CA PRO A 230 3.15 11.31 -19.18
C PRO A 230 2.37 10.74 -20.39
N ARG A 231 2.69 9.51 -20.79
CA ARG A 231 2.03 8.83 -21.91
C ARG A 231 0.93 7.88 -21.45
N LEU A 232 0.85 7.59 -20.16
CA LEU A 232 -0.15 6.70 -19.55
C LEU A 232 -1.28 7.46 -18.85
N ILE A 233 -1.07 8.70 -18.42
CA ILE A 233 -2.11 9.51 -17.82
C ILE A 233 -3.08 10.02 -18.89
N SER A 234 -4.38 10.07 -18.56
CA SER A 234 -5.40 10.72 -19.37
C SER A 234 -5.34 12.24 -19.23
N ASP A 235 -6.08 12.97 -20.06
CA ASP A 235 -6.17 14.42 -19.95
C ASP A 235 -6.92 14.86 -18.68
N ASN A 236 -7.76 13.97 -18.10
CA ASN A 236 -8.53 14.19 -16.88
C ASN A 236 -7.96 13.35 -15.71
N CYS A 237 -6.64 13.20 -15.62
CA CYS A 237 -6.01 12.35 -14.63
C CYS A 237 -6.23 12.85 -13.20
N LEU A 238 -6.88 12.04 -12.37
CA LEU A 238 -7.18 12.30 -10.97
C LEU A 238 -5.93 12.27 -10.08
N GLY A 239 -4.90 11.53 -10.51
CA GLY A 239 -3.64 11.49 -9.79
C GLY A 239 -2.75 10.28 -10.06
N VAL A 240 -1.57 10.35 -9.51
CA VAL A 240 -0.57 9.27 -9.49
C VAL A 240 -0.11 9.04 -8.06
N TRP A 241 -0.11 7.80 -7.62
CA TRP A 241 0.46 7.36 -6.36
C TRP A 241 1.73 6.56 -6.62
N LEU A 242 2.87 7.06 -6.17
CA LEU A 242 4.16 6.35 -6.19
C LEU A 242 4.60 6.07 -4.76
N SER A 243 4.79 4.80 -4.40
CA SER A 243 5.24 4.44 -3.06
C SER A 243 6.23 3.29 -3.07
N THR A 244 7.01 3.20 -2.00
CA THR A 244 7.90 2.07 -1.74
C THR A 244 7.99 1.79 -0.25
N ASP A 245 8.51 0.61 0.11
CA ASP A 245 8.78 0.29 1.50
C ASP A 245 9.88 1.18 2.08
N SER A 246 9.90 1.31 3.40
CA SER A 246 10.91 2.08 4.14
C SER A 246 12.23 1.33 4.32
N GLY A 247 12.33 0.10 3.84
CA GLY A 247 13.52 -0.74 3.97
C GLY A 247 14.72 -0.31 3.12
N ALA A 248 14.53 0.62 2.20
CA ALA A 248 15.62 1.22 1.43
C ALA A 248 16.11 2.49 2.14
N ILE A 249 17.34 2.47 2.57
CA ILE A 249 18.07 3.64 3.09
C ILE A 249 18.11 4.79 2.05
N THR A 250 17.87 4.49 0.78
CA THR A 250 18.04 5.36 -0.37
C THR A 250 16.85 6.23 -0.70
N TRP A 251 15.61 5.79 -0.42
CA TRP A 251 14.42 6.52 -0.86
C TRP A 251 13.77 7.31 0.28
N LYS A 252 13.80 8.64 0.11
CA LYS A 252 13.06 9.59 0.94
C LYS A 252 11.81 10.05 0.19
N PRO A 253 10.78 10.54 0.89
CA PRO A 253 9.58 11.09 0.24
C PRO A 253 9.92 12.16 -0.80
N GLU A 254 10.87 13.04 -0.50
CA GLU A 254 11.30 14.13 -1.36
C GLU A 254 11.92 13.62 -2.67
N GLY A 255 12.65 12.48 -2.63
CA GLY A 255 13.23 11.82 -3.80
C GLY A 255 12.15 11.27 -4.73
N LEU A 256 11.11 10.62 -4.18
CA LEU A 256 9.95 10.19 -4.96
C LEU A 256 9.20 11.39 -5.56
N GLY A 257 9.01 12.45 -4.76
CA GLY A 257 8.40 13.69 -5.23
C GLY A 257 9.21 14.35 -6.36
N GLN A 258 10.54 14.29 -6.30
CA GLN A 258 11.39 14.81 -7.36
C GLN A 258 11.24 14.02 -8.66
N LEU A 259 11.20 12.68 -8.60
CA LEU A 259 10.95 11.83 -9.76
C LEU A 259 9.61 12.16 -10.45
N LEU A 260 8.55 12.33 -9.66
CA LEU A 260 7.24 12.70 -10.21
C LEU A 260 7.27 14.12 -10.80
N ARG A 261 7.95 15.08 -10.17
CA ARG A 261 8.05 16.46 -10.67
C ARG A 261 8.77 16.55 -12.02
N GLU A 262 9.80 15.73 -12.19
CA GLU A 262 10.54 15.66 -13.46
C GLU A 262 9.72 15.04 -14.59
N ALA A 263 8.88 14.05 -14.27
CA ALA A 263 8.06 13.38 -15.27
C ALA A 263 6.74 14.12 -15.55
N LEU A 264 6.11 14.69 -14.53
CA LEU A 264 4.77 15.27 -14.58
C LEU A 264 4.79 16.71 -14.02
N PRO A 265 5.31 17.69 -14.77
CA PRO A 265 5.35 19.08 -14.32
C PRO A 265 3.95 19.72 -14.30
N GLY A 266 3.76 20.73 -13.44
CA GLY A 266 2.60 21.61 -13.49
C GLY A 266 1.45 21.29 -12.55
N CYS A 267 1.58 20.24 -11.73
CA CYS A 267 0.57 19.89 -10.71
C CYS A 267 1.15 19.83 -9.31
N THR A 268 0.29 19.65 -8.33
CA THR A 268 0.71 19.49 -6.93
C THR A 268 1.38 18.13 -6.72
N ILE A 269 2.52 18.17 -6.05
CA ILE A 269 3.25 16.97 -5.64
C ILE A 269 3.44 17.01 -4.14
N GLU A 270 2.91 16.00 -3.48
CA GLU A 270 2.98 15.85 -2.03
C GLU A 270 3.80 14.62 -1.66
N PRO A 271 5.05 14.80 -1.21
CA PRO A 271 5.82 13.73 -0.60
C PRO A 271 5.29 13.44 0.81
N LEU A 272 5.20 12.16 1.18
CA LEU A 272 4.67 11.77 2.49
C LEU A 272 5.37 10.54 3.05
N ARG A 273 5.39 10.44 4.38
CA ARG A 273 5.76 9.24 5.14
C ARG A 273 4.50 8.49 5.50
N MET A 274 4.57 7.18 5.50
CA MET A 274 3.48 6.32 5.92
C MET A 274 3.87 5.56 7.17
N ALA A 275 2.92 5.38 8.07
CA ALA A 275 3.13 4.66 9.31
C ALA A 275 1.88 3.86 9.72
N VAL A 276 2.06 2.92 10.65
CA VAL A 276 0.98 2.24 11.35
C VAL A 276 1.11 2.55 12.82
N ALA A 277 0.02 2.96 13.47
CA ALA A 277 0.02 3.28 14.89
C ALA A 277 -0.41 2.09 15.75
N THR A 278 0.21 1.97 16.92
CA THR A 278 -0.28 1.15 18.01
C THR A 278 -1.35 1.90 18.81
N ALA A 279 -2.15 1.19 19.59
CA ALA A 279 -3.17 1.81 20.44
C ALA A 279 -2.60 2.77 21.50
N ASP A 280 -1.34 2.60 21.91
CA ASP A 280 -0.62 3.49 22.84
C ASP A 280 0.05 4.68 22.15
N GLY A 281 -0.15 4.86 20.83
CA GLY A 281 0.30 6.01 20.05
C GLY A 281 1.74 5.92 19.54
N ARG A 282 2.45 4.81 19.73
CA ARG A 282 3.72 4.58 19.03
C ARG A 282 3.45 4.33 17.55
N VAL A 283 4.37 4.74 16.69
CA VAL A 283 4.22 4.60 15.24
C VAL A 283 5.35 3.75 14.65
N LEU A 284 4.98 2.78 13.84
CA LEU A 284 5.90 1.96 13.06
C LEU A 284 5.91 2.49 11.61
N PRO A 285 7.07 2.92 11.07
CA PRO A 285 7.16 3.33 9.68
C PRO A 285 6.72 2.21 8.73
N ALA A 286 5.86 2.52 7.76
CA ALA A 286 5.32 1.56 6.81
C ALA A 286 5.80 1.79 5.38
N GLY A 287 6.44 2.93 5.10
CA GLY A 287 6.96 3.26 3.81
C GLY A 287 7.01 4.76 3.54
N VAL A 288 7.39 5.09 2.32
CA VAL A 288 7.40 6.45 1.81
C VAL A 288 6.61 6.51 0.51
N ALA A 289 5.99 7.65 0.23
CA ALA A 289 5.26 7.87 -1.00
C ALA A 289 5.44 9.30 -1.51
N ALA A 290 5.07 9.50 -2.75
CA ALA A 290 4.73 10.78 -3.31
C ALA A 290 3.44 10.63 -4.13
N ARG A 291 2.55 11.59 -3.99
CA ARG A 291 1.33 11.66 -4.80
C ARG A 291 1.35 12.92 -5.64
N TRP A 292 0.95 12.77 -6.89
CA TRP A 292 0.78 13.84 -7.85
C TRP A 292 -0.72 13.95 -8.17
N TYR A 293 -1.26 15.15 -8.17
CA TYR A 293 -2.66 15.41 -8.50
C TYR A 293 -2.89 16.88 -8.87
N ASP A 294 -3.97 17.14 -9.59
CA ASP A 294 -4.41 18.50 -9.89
C ASP A 294 -5.35 19.00 -8.77
N GLU A 295 -4.98 20.10 -8.12
CA GLU A 295 -5.83 20.74 -7.11
C GLU A 295 -7.02 21.47 -7.72
N THR A 296 -6.91 21.95 -8.94
CA THR A 296 -7.94 22.78 -9.55
C THR A 296 -9.22 21.99 -9.81
N GLU A 297 -9.12 20.73 -10.19
CA GLU A 297 -10.29 19.85 -10.34
C GLU A 297 -10.95 19.51 -8.99
N PHE A 298 -10.16 19.35 -7.93
CA PHE A 298 -10.66 19.05 -6.59
C PHE A 298 -11.39 20.23 -5.94
N LEU A 299 -10.96 21.48 -6.22
CA LEU A 299 -11.58 22.70 -5.71
C LEU A 299 -12.89 23.02 -6.45
N GLN A 300 -13.03 22.68 -7.71
CA GLN A 300 -14.27 22.84 -8.50
C GLN A 300 -15.39 21.90 -8.01
N THR A 301 -15.04 20.74 -7.45
CA THR A 301 -15.99 19.75 -6.90
C THR A 301 -16.32 19.95 -5.42
N GLY A 302 -15.75 20.98 -4.74
CA GLY A 302 -16.05 21.30 -3.34
C GLY A 302 -15.45 20.35 -2.30
N GLY A 303 -14.54 19.47 -2.71
CA GLY A 303 -13.92 18.45 -1.86
C GLY A 303 -12.48 18.77 -1.48
N MET A 304 -12.22 19.54 -0.42
CA MET A 304 -10.91 19.51 0.22
C MET A 304 -10.74 18.16 0.95
N PRO A 305 -9.54 17.53 0.89
CA PRO A 305 -9.26 16.39 1.76
C PRO A 305 -9.41 16.86 3.20
N LEU A 306 -10.45 16.38 3.86
CA LEU A 306 -10.64 16.69 5.27
C LEU A 306 -9.49 16.07 6.05
N THR A 307 -8.82 16.86 6.87
CA THR A 307 -7.93 16.32 7.91
C THR A 307 -8.75 15.44 8.84
N ALA A 308 -8.13 14.48 9.54
CA ALA A 308 -8.83 13.62 10.49
C ALA A 308 -9.71 14.43 11.46
N LYS A 309 -9.26 15.61 11.89
CA LYS A 309 -9.99 16.55 12.72
C LYS A 309 -11.25 17.12 12.05
N GLN A 310 -11.19 17.42 10.76
CA GLN A 310 -12.34 17.94 10.00
C GLN A 310 -13.36 16.85 9.66
N LEU A 311 -12.92 15.58 9.59
CA LEU A 311 -13.82 14.42 9.49
C LEU A 311 -14.59 14.21 10.80
N GLU A 312 -13.92 14.29 11.95
CA GLU A 312 -14.57 14.22 13.27
C GLU A 312 -15.58 15.35 13.46
N GLU A 313 -15.24 16.58 13.13
CA GLU A 313 -16.13 17.75 13.23
C GLU A 313 -17.39 17.61 12.32
N ARG A 314 -17.29 16.95 11.15
CA ARG A 314 -18.45 16.68 10.27
C ARG A 314 -19.33 15.54 10.75
N LEU A 315 -18.75 14.50 11.32
CA LEU A 315 -19.50 13.38 11.91
C LEU A 315 -20.30 13.84 13.13
N ASP A 316 -19.72 14.69 13.97
CA ASP A 316 -20.41 15.27 15.13
C ASP A 316 -21.57 16.20 14.71
N THR A 317 -21.44 16.91 13.60
CA THR A 317 -22.49 17.84 13.11
C THR A 317 -23.69 17.08 12.50
N HIS A 318 -23.49 15.87 11.98
CA HIS A 318 -24.59 15.05 11.43
C HIS A 318 -25.35 14.23 12.48
N MET A 319 -24.74 13.99 13.65
CA MET A 319 -25.42 13.33 14.80
C MET A 319 -26.37 14.25 15.58
N ILE A 320 -26.34 15.55 15.33
CA ILE A 320 -27.21 16.55 16.03
C ILE A 320 -28.51 16.85 15.22
N SER A 321 -28.67 16.26 14.03
CA SER A 321 -29.78 16.55 13.11
C SER A 321 -30.69 15.34 12.83
N LEU A 322 -30.75 14.35 13.72
CA LEU A 322 -31.74 13.25 13.67
C LEU A 322 -32.53 13.17 14.99
#